data_e060effaf7d0902d445f6d6cc475fa23
#
_entry.id   e060effaf7d0902d445f6d6cc475fa23
#
_cell.length_a   1.000
_cell.length_b   1.000
_cell.length_c   1.000
_cell.angle_alpha   90.00
_cell.angle_beta   90.00
_cell.angle_gamma   90.00
#
_symmetry.space_group_name_H-M   'P 1'
#
loop_
_entity.id
_entity.type
_entity.pdbx_description
1 polymer ?
#
loop_
_entity_poly.entity_id
_entity_poly.type
_entity_poly.pdbx_seq_one_letter_code
_entity_poly.pdbx_strand_id
1 'polypeptide(L)'
;MNAKETLKKLHENEKSLFIVHYSCQNLNDNNENYSPRITSIAVLHVGSSTMHSFSIHLIAEVNKIPREDIHEHYDDLEKEMLAQFFSFLSENDGGFWLHWNMSNINYGFEALIHRYKVLSGEDGKRIPDSKKFNLSSLILSIYGKNCVEHPRMASFMKLNDGEHRDGLSGKEEVDAFAAKEYVKLHKSTMCKAYWFQHMYYLLQRNKVIVHNKNWGNKVNTFLERPTVKALGFVAVLFSLFQAAQYGYSSIELDEKDSPTAQEQTNKSSNSDGENATGS
;
A
#
# COMPACT_ATOMS: atom_id res chain seq x y z
N MET A 1 3.78 7.91 -8.13
CA MET A 1 2.74 7.04 -8.76
C MET A 1 1.73 6.70 -7.69
N ASN A 2 0.45 6.91 -7.90
CA ASN A 2 -0.59 6.54 -6.93
C ASN A 2 -0.87 5.02 -6.98
N ALA A 3 -1.58 4.48 -5.98
CA ALA A 3 -1.83 3.03 -5.89
C ALA A 3 -2.59 2.45 -7.09
N LYS A 4 -3.54 3.19 -7.67
CA LYS A 4 -4.31 2.73 -8.84
C LYS A 4 -3.45 2.66 -10.09
N GLU A 5 -2.58 3.65 -10.29
CA GLU A 5 -1.60 3.66 -11.39
C GLU A 5 -0.61 2.51 -11.25
N THR A 6 -0.16 2.24 -10.00
CA THR A 6 0.73 1.11 -9.71
C THR A 6 0.06 -0.22 -10.05
N LEU A 7 -1.19 -0.43 -9.61
CA LEU A 7 -1.94 -1.65 -9.92
C LEU A 7 -2.16 -1.83 -11.42
N LYS A 8 -2.49 -0.75 -12.13
CA LYS A 8 -2.61 -0.78 -13.60
C LYS A 8 -1.30 -1.20 -14.26
N LYS A 9 -0.18 -0.58 -13.84
CA LYS A 9 1.16 -0.92 -14.33
C LYS A 9 1.49 -2.40 -14.09
N LEU A 10 1.21 -2.93 -12.90
CA LEU A 10 1.45 -4.33 -12.58
C LEU A 10 0.58 -5.26 -13.43
N HIS A 11 -0.69 -4.92 -13.65
CA HIS A 11 -1.61 -5.70 -14.49
C HIS A 11 -1.14 -5.75 -15.95
N GLU A 12 -0.73 -4.61 -16.51
CA GLU A 12 -0.21 -4.53 -17.88
C GLU A 12 1.09 -5.32 -18.08
N ASN A 13 1.78 -5.66 -16.97
CA ASN A 13 3.07 -6.36 -16.99
C ASN A 13 3.04 -7.73 -16.27
N GLU A 14 1.88 -8.38 -16.14
CA GLU A 14 1.75 -9.67 -15.45
C GLU A 14 2.63 -10.78 -16.05
N LYS A 15 2.93 -10.71 -17.35
CA LYS A 15 3.84 -11.65 -18.03
C LYS A 15 5.29 -11.58 -17.55
N SER A 16 5.67 -10.51 -16.87
CA SER A 16 7.00 -10.31 -16.27
C SER A 16 6.90 -9.96 -14.78
N LEU A 17 5.76 -10.24 -14.14
CA LEU A 17 5.53 -10.00 -12.73
C LEU A 17 5.88 -11.23 -11.91
N PHE A 18 6.73 -11.04 -10.91
CA PHE A 18 7.15 -12.04 -9.94
C PHE A 18 6.69 -11.61 -8.54
N ILE A 19 6.18 -12.57 -7.78
CA ILE A 19 5.84 -12.41 -6.37
C ILE A 19 6.89 -13.14 -5.55
N VAL A 20 7.53 -12.46 -4.60
CA VAL A 20 8.62 -13.02 -3.81
C VAL A 20 8.35 -12.96 -2.33
N HIS A 21 8.67 -14.03 -1.64
CA HIS A 21 8.70 -14.13 -0.18
C HIS A 21 9.86 -15.02 0.27
N TYR A 22 10.39 -14.80 1.48
CA TYR A 22 11.40 -15.68 2.05
C TYR A 22 11.21 -15.87 3.54
N SER A 23 11.70 -16.98 4.05
CA SER A 23 11.82 -17.31 5.47
C SER A 23 13.25 -17.18 5.95
N CYS A 24 13.44 -16.65 7.16
CA CYS A 24 14.72 -16.54 7.83
C CYS A 24 14.61 -16.91 9.31
N GLN A 25 15.75 -17.10 9.97
CA GLN A 25 15.87 -17.60 11.34
C GLN A 25 15.06 -16.79 12.37
N ASN A 26 15.35 -15.52 12.51
CA ASN A 26 14.65 -14.61 13.44
C ASN A 26 14.88 -13.16 13.00
N LEU A 27 13.83 -12.34 13.03
CA LEU A 27 13.89 -10.92 12.67
C LEU A 27 14.09 -9.99 13.88
N ASN A 28 13.96 -10.53 15.10
CA ASN A 28 13.91 -9.72 16.34
C ASN A 28 15.23 -9.71 17.11
N ASP A 29 16.33 -10.19 16.50
CA ASP A 29 17.63 -10.11 17.14
C ASP A 29 18.20 -8.70 16.97
N ASN A 30 18.26 -7.95 18.08
CA ASN A 30 18.69 -6.54 18.13
C ASN A 30 20.23 -6.36 17.98
N ASN A 31 20.94 -7.36 17.49
CA ASN A 31 22.37 -7.28 17.24
C ASN A 31 22.62 -6.56 15.90
N GLU A 32 23.24 -5.39 15.93
CA GLU A 32 23.52 -4.57 14.73
C GLU A 32 24.36 -5.29 13.65
N ASN A 33 25.09 -6.34 14.02
CA ASN A 33 25.89 -7.16 13.11
C ASN A 33 25.18 -8.48 12.75
N TYR A 34 23.90 -8.63 13.09
CA TYR A 34 23.18 -9.88 12.86
C TYR A 34 22.71 -9.98 11.42
N SER A 35 23.16 -11.04 10.76
CA SER A 35 22.67 -11.43 9.43
C SER A 35 21.89 -12.74 9.57
N PRO A 36 20.55 -12.69 9.65
CA PRO A 36 19.75 -13.89 9.87
C PRO A 36 19.90 -14.90 8.75
N ARG A 37 20.02 -16.16 9.11
CA ARG A 37 20.11 -17.29 8.18
C ARG A 37 18.82 -17.40 7.36
N ILE A 38 18.97 -17.55 6.05
CA ILE A 38 17.85 -17.70 5.12
C ILE A 38 17.60 -19.19 4.88
N THR A 39 16.36 -19.64 5.05
CA THR A 39 16.00 -21.05 4.89
C THR A 39 15.39 -21.37 3.54
N SER A 40 14.64 -20.40 3.00
CA SER A 40 13.82 -20.63 1.82
C SER A 40 13.43 -19.31 1.17
N ILE A 41 13.45 -19.26 -0.15
CA ILE A 41 12.91 -18.18 -0.98
C ILE A 41 11.93 -18.82 -1.97
N ALA A 42 10.73 -18.28 -2.06
CA ALA A 42 9.72 -18.65 -3.03
C ALA A 42 9.46 -17.48 -3.98
N VAL A 43 9.51 -17.74 -5.27
CA VAL A 43 9.23 -16.77 -6.33
C VAL A 43 8.15 -17.32 -7.24
N LEU A 44 6.99 -16.69 -7.22
CA LEU A 44 5.86 -17.07 -8.07
C LEU A 44 5.81 -16.15 -9.29
N HIS A 45 6.00 -16.71 -10.47
CA HIS A 45 5.80 -15.99 -11.73
C HIS A 45 4.29 -15.90 -12.04
N VAL A 46 3.74 -14.69 -12.02
CA VAL A 46 2.28 -14.47 -12.12
C VAL A 46 1.74 -14.88 -13.49
N GLY A 47 2.47 -14.57 -14.57
CA GLY A 47 2.03 -14.84 -15.93
C GLY A 47 1.85 -16.30 -16.28
N SER A 48 2.67 -17.22 -15.71
CA SER A 48 2.58 -18.67 -15.93
C SER A 48 2.07 -19.44 -14.70
N SER A 49 1.88 -18.77 -13.56
CA SER A 49 1.61 -19.40 -12.26
C SER A 49 2.66 -20.44 -11.83
N THR A 50 3.89 -20.26 -12.30
CA THR A 50 5.00 -21.17 -11.98
C THR A 50 5.68 -20.72 -10.70
N MET A 51 5.86 -21.65 -9.74
CA MET A 51 6.62 -21.43 -8.51
C MET A 51 8.07 -21.84 -8.71
N HIS A 52 8.99 -20.90 -8.53
CA HIS A 52 10.42 -21.15 -8.43
C HIS A 52 10.80 -21.20 -6.96
N SER A 53 11.45 -22.27 -6.55
CA SER A 53 11.74 -22.57 -5.15
C SER A 53 13.23 -22.68 -4.91
N PHE A 54 13.74 -21.90 -3.97
CA PHE A 54 15.11 -21.92 -3.49
C PHE A 54 15.07 -22.24 -2.00
N SER A 55 15.63 -23.39 -1.61
CA SER A 55 15.55 -23.83 -0.21
C SER A 55 16.73 -24.71 0.15
N ILE A 56 17.24 -24.54 1.35
CA ILE A 56 18.42 -25.29 1.83
C ILE A 56 18.21 -26.80 1.78
N HIS A 57 16.98 -27.30 2.06
CA HIS A 57 16.72 -28.75 1.98
C HIS A 57 16.73 -29.28 0.55
N LEU A 58 16.34 -28.48 -0.45
CA LEU A 58 16.43 -28.86 -1.86
C LEU A 58 17.90 -28.92 -2.31
N ILE A 59 18.71 -27.95 -1.89
CA ILE A 59 20.17 -27.97 -2.15
C ILE A 59 20.83 -29.18 -1.48
N ALA A 60 20.43 -29.47 -0.23
CA ALA A 60 20.92 -30.64 0.47
C ALA A 60 20.58 -31.96 -0.26
N GLU A 61 19.33 -32.09 -0.77
CA GLU A 61 18.93 -33.26 -1.57
C GLU A 61 19.77 -33.42 -2.85
N VAL A 62 20.03 -32.32 -3.57
CA VAL A 62 20.88 -32.31 -4.76
C VAL A 62 22.32 -32.74 -4.40
N ASN A 63 22.86 -32.22 -3.29
CA ASN A 63 24.21 -32.52 -2.81
C ASN A 63 24.31 -33.84 -2.02
N LYS A 64 23.20 -34.61 -1.94
CA LYS A 64 23.13 -35.89 -1.21
C LYS A 64 23.48 -35.79 0.27
N ILE A 65 23.21 -34.62 0.89
CA ILE A 65 23.36 -34.37 2.32
C ILE A 65 22.09 -34.83 3.03
N PRO A 66 22.16 -35.74 4.03
CA PRO A 66 21.02 -36.15 4.83
C PRO A 66 20.36 -34.96 5.53
N ARG A 67 19.04 -35.05 5.74
CA ARG A 67 18.28 -33.94 6.37
C ARG A 67 18.74 -33.61 7.78
N GLU A 68 19.16 -34.61 8.53
CA GLU A 68 19.73 -34.50 9.89
C GLU A 68 21.03 -33.70 9.91
N ASP A 69 21.78 -33.69 8.82
CA ASP A 69 23.12 -33.08 8.71
C ASP A 69 23.06 -31.67 8.10
N ILE A 70 21.90 -31.21 7.63
CA ILE A 70 21.72 -29.87 6.99
C ILE A 70 22.31 -28.77 7.87
N HIS A 71 22.14 -28.85 9.21
CA HIS A 71 22.60 -27.80 10.11
C HIS A 71 24.12 -27.70 10.22
N GLU A 72 24.84 -28.78 9.95
CA GLU A 72 26.32 -28.82 9.94
C GLU A 72 26.89 -28.19 8.65
N HIS A 73 26.12 -28.27 7.56
CA HIS A 73 26.47 -27.73 6.24
C HIS A 73 25.69 -26.44 5.90
N TYR A 74 25.05 -25.80 6.89
CA TYR A 74 24.06 -24.75 6.65
C TYR A 74 24.59 -23.60 5.81
N ASP A 75 25.76 -23.06 6.15
CA ASP A 75 26.30 -21.87 5.49
C ASP A 75 26.70 -22.15 4.03
N ASP A 76 27.18 -23.34 3.71
CA ASP A 76 27.50 -23.77 2.34
C ASP A 76 26.23 -23.97 1.52
N LEU A 77 25.23 -24.64 2.10
CA LEU A 77 23.88 -24.82 1.47
C LEU A 77 23.17 -23.51 1.23
N GLU A 78 23.22 -22.60 2.20
CA GLU A 78 22.63 -21.27 2.08
C GLU A 78 23.34 -20.42 1.01
N LYS A 79 24.67 -20.46 0.97
CA LYS A 79 25.48 -19.82 -0.07
C LYS A 79 25.05 -20.28 -1.46
N GLU A 80 24.95 -21.59 -1.68
CA GLU A 80 24.54 -22.14 -2.97
C GLU A 80 23.10 -21.77 -3.32
N MET A 81 22.16 -21.86 -2.35
CA MET A 81 20.77 -21.45 -2.52
C MET A 81 20.67 -19.96 -2.93
N LEU A 82 21.42 -19.09 -2.28
CA LEU A 82 21.42 -17.66 -2.59
C LEU A 82 22.06 -17.39 -3.95
N ALA A 83 23.13 -18.11 -4.33
CA ALA A 83 23.73 -18.02 -5.65
C ALA A 83 22.74 -18.37 -6.76
N GLN A 84 21.96 -19.44 -6.59
CA GLN A 84 20.90 -19.83 -7.54
C GLN A 84 19.80 -18.76 -7.61
N PHE A 85 19.40 -18.20 -6.47
CA PHE A 85 18.40 -17.11 -6.44
C PHE A 85 18.91 -15.86 -7.17
N PHE A 86 20.15 -15.42 -6.95
CA PHE A 86 20.70 -14.24 -7.63
C PHE A 86 20.97 -14.47 -9.12
N SER A 87 21.29 -15.72 -9.54
CA SER A 87 21.31 -16.09 -10.96
C SER A 87 19.93 -15.93 -11.58
N PHE A 88 18.90 -16.46 -10.92
CA PHE A 88 17.50 -16.30 -11.36
C PHE A 88 17.09 -14.82 -11.48
N LEU A 89 17.48 -13.97 -10.51
CA LEU A 89 17.23 -12.52 -10.61
C LEU A 89 17.93 -11.90 -11.82
N SER A 90 19.14 -12.34 -12.16
CA SER A 90 19.89 -11.83 -13.30
C SER A 90 19.27 -12.24 -14.63
N GLU A 91 18.75 -13.45 -14.73
CA GLU A 91 18.03 -13.96 -15.90
C GLU A 91 16.70 -13.23 -16.12
N ASN A 92 16.11 -12.69 -15.04
CA ASN A 92 14.83 -11.98 -15.03
C ASN A 92 14.98 -10.48 -14.74
N ASP A 93 16.07 -9.85 -15.21
CA ASP A 93 16.42 -8.44 -14.94
C ASP A 93 15.33 -7.44 -15.36
N GLY A 94 14.54 -7.78 -16.40
CA GLY A 94 13.37 -7.03 -16.85
C GLY A 94 12.16 -7.08 -15.92
N GLY A 95 12.15 -8.00 -14.95
CA GLY A 95 10.97 -8.33 -14.12
C GLY A 95 10.53 -7.24 -13.16
N PHE A 96 9.22 -7.27 -12.83
CA PHE A 96 8.59 -6.51 -11.76
C PHE A 96 8.43 -7.42 -10.53
N TRP A 97 8.73 -6.90 -9.34
CA TRP A 97 8.84 -7.72 -8.12
C TRP A 97 7.85 -7.25 -7.07
N LEU A 98 6.80 -8.03 -6.84
CA LEU A 98 5.80 -7.78 -5.80
C LEU A 98 6.20 -8.54 -4.53
N HIS A 99 6.21 -7.85 -3.40
CA HIS A 99 6.64 -8.41 -2.12
C HIS A 99 5.78 -7.90 -0.97
N TRP A 100 5.90 -8.51 0.20
CA TRP A 100 5.28 -8.03 1.44
C TRP A 100 6.34 -7.52 2.41
N ASN A 101 6.42 -6.19 2.57
CA ASN A 101 7.32 -5.49 3.52
C ASN A 101 8.82 -5.83 3.43
N MET A 102 9.31 -6.26 2.26
CA MET A 102 10.73 -6.55 2.03
C MET A 102 11.51 -5.28 1.61
N SER A 103 11.28 -4.16 2.31
CA SER A 103 11.91 -2.87 2.01
C SER A 103 12.83 -2.39 3.13
N ASN A 104 13.04 -3.21 4.17
CA ASN A 104 13.88 -2.89 5.32
C ASN A 104 15.27 -3.51 5.15
N ILE A 105 16.30 -2.88 5.73
CA ILE A 105 17.67 -3.40 5.75
C ILE A 105 17.77 -4.73 6.51
N ASN A 106 16.93 -4.94 7.51
CA ASN A 106 16.90 -6.15 8.33
C ASN A 106 16.02 -7.27 7.72
N TYR A 107 15.07 -6.89 6.85
CA TYR A 107 14.20 -7.85 6.16
C TYR A 107 13.84 -7.30 4.78
N GLY A 108 14.47 -7.83 3.75
CA GLY A 108 14.22 -7.41 2.38
C GLY A 108 15.32 -7.83 1.43
N PHE A 109 15.31 -7.25 0.24
CA PHE A 109 16.31 -7.55 -0.78
C PHE A 109 17.73 -7.18 -0.34
N GLU A 110 17.89 -6.09 0.39
CA GLU A 110 19.21 -5.68 0.90
C GLU A 110 19.74 -6.66 1.96
N ALA A 111 18.85 -7.24 2.79
CA ALA A 111 19.23 -8.28 3.74
C ALA A 111 19.72 -9.56 3.02
N LEU A 112 19.04 -9.98 1.94
CA LEU A 112 19.48 -11.11 1.11
C LEU A 112 20.84 -10.85 0.45
N ILE A 113 21.05 -9.65 -0.10
CA ILE A 113 22.32 -9.24 -0.71
C ILE A 113 23.42 -9.24 0.35
N HIS A 114 23.16 -8.65 1.53
CA HIS A 114 24.13 -8.64 2.62
C HIS A 114 24.50 -10.05 3.07
N ARG A 115 23.51 -10.93 3.26
CA ARG A 115 23.75 -12.33 3.66
C ARG A 115 24.57 -13.08 2.61
N TYR A 116 24.24 -12.91 1.33
CA TYR A 116 25.02 -13.52 0.25
C TYR A 116 26.47 -13.02 0.25
N LYS A 117 26.68 -11.72 0.44
CA LYS A 117 28.03 -11.14 0.54
C LYS A 117 28.82 -11.68 1.72
N VAL A 118 28.18 -11.87 2.87
CA VAL A 118 28.84 -12.47 4.06
C VAL A 118 29.30 -13.90 3.77
N LEU A 119 28.50 -14.69 3.04
CA LEU A 119 28.81 -16.09 2.77
C LEU A 119 29.74 -16.30 1.57
N SER A 120 29.66 -15.48 0.52
CA SER A 120 30.36 -15.68 -0.74
C SER A 120 31.51 -14.70 -0.97
N GLY A 121 31.48 -13.53 -0.32
CA GLY A 121 32.33 -12.39 -0.65
C GLY A 121 31.88 -11.58 -1.86
N GLU A 122 30.80 -12.01 -2.55
CA GLU A 122 30.29 -11.40 -3.78
C GLU A 122 29.03 -10.56 -3.51
N ASP A 123 28.81 -9.53 -4.33
CA ASP A 123 27.57 -8.76 -4.26
C ASP A 123 26.46 -9.45 -5.07
N GLY A 124 25.29 -9.62 -4.45
CA GLY A 124 24.11 -10.14 -5.13
C GLY A 124 23.49 -9.13 -6.11
N LYS A 125 22.77 -9.62 -7.11
CA LYS A 125 22.05 -8.79 -8.10
C LYS A 125 21.04 -7.87 -7.40
N ARG A 126 21.13 -6.57 -7.69
CA ARG A 126 20.19 -5.56 -7.19
C ARG A 126 19.01 -5.37 -8.13
N ILE A 127 17.81 -5.31 -7.56
CA ILE A 127 16.59 -4.94 -8.28
C ILE A 127 16.42 -3.41 -8.14
N PRO A 128 16.21 -2.66 -9.23
CA PRO A 128 15.90 -1.23 -9.15
C PRO A 128 14.62 -0.95 -8.34
N ASP A 129 14.59 0.13 -7.56
CA ASP A 129 13.41 0.48 -6.74
C ASP A 129 12.16 0.71 -7.57
N SER A 130 12.30 1.18 -8.81
CA SER A 130 11.19 1.36 -9.76
C SER A 130 10.52 0.06 -10.20
N LYS A 131 11.15 -1.10 -9.90
CA LYS A 131 10.65 -2.46 -10.20
C LYS A 131 10.25 -3.25 -8.95
N LYS A 132 10.42 -2.68 -7.74
CA LYS A 132 10.00 -3.27 -6.47
C LYS A 132 8.66 -2.67 -6.01
N PHE A 133 7.70 -3.52 -5.64
CA PHE A 133 6.36 -3.10 -5.23
C PHE A 133 5.96 -3.78 -3.93
N ASN A 134 5.58 -2.99 -2.93
CA ASN A 134 5.15 -3.50 -1.64
C ASN A 134 3.62 -3.67 -1.60
N LEU A 135 3.14 -4.91 -1.64
CA LEU A 135 1.71 -5.24 -1.61
C LEU A 135 1.01 -4.70 -0.36
N SER A 136 1.64 -4.81 0.81
CA SER A 136 1.11 -4.24 2.05
C SER A 136 0.89 -2.73 1.92
N SER A 137 1.86 -2.00 1.39
CA SER A 137 1.75 -0.54 1.20
C SER A 137 0.66 -0.17 0.19
N LEU A 138 0.50 -0.95 -0.90
CA LEU A 138 -0.59 -0.75 -1.86
C LEU A 138 -1.95 -0.91 -1.22
N ILE A 139 -2.15 -1.97 -0.43
CA ILE A 139 -3.41 -2.20 0.29
C ILE A 139 -3.68 -1.05 1.26
N LEU A 140 -2.69 -0.66 2.08
CA LEU A 140 -2.84 0.41 3.06
C LEU A 140 -3.11 1.78 2.42
N SER A 141 -2.60 2.04 1.23
CA SER A 141 -2.86 3.30 0.51
C SER A 141 -4.29 3.38 -0.04
N ILE A 142 -4.92 2.23 -0.31
CA ILE A 142 -6.30 2.15 -0.82
C ILE A 142 -7.33 2.11 0.32
N TYR A 143 -7.06 1.32 1.37
CA TYR A 143 -8.03 1.05 2.44
C TYR A 143 -7.75 1.81 3.74
N GLY A 144 -6.59 2.48 3.85
CA GLY A 144 -6.16 3.21 5.04
C GLY A 144 -5.31 2.37 6.00
N LYS A 145 -4.53 3.06 6.85
CA LYS A 145 -3.56 2.42 7.75
C LYS A 145 -4.19 1.54 8.83
N ASN A 146 -5.45 1.82 9.19
CA ASN A 146 -6.20 1.13 10.25
C ASN A 146 -7.22 0.13 9.69
N CYS A 147 -7.05 -0.32 8.45
CA CYS A 147 -7.98 -1.24 7.80
C CYS A 147 -7.96 -2.66 8.39
N VAL A 148 -6.89 -3.07 9.05
CA VAL A 148 -6.76 -4.31 9.83
C VAL A 148 -5.85 -4.10 11.04
N GLU A 149 -5.93 -5.00 12.00
CA GLU A 149 -5.10 -5.02 13.20
C GLU A 149 -3.68 -5.58 12.94
N HIS A 150 -2.75 -5.32 13.84
CA HIS A 150 -1.43 -5.94 13.84
C HIS A 150 -1.45 -7.31 14.53
N PRO A 151 -0.68 -8.29 14.05
CA PRO A 151 0.18 -8.27 12.88
C PRO A 151 -0.61 -8.33 11.56
N ARG A 152 -0.41 -7.35 10.68
CA ARG A 152 -1.27 -7.13 9.50
C ARG A 152 -1.35 -8.33 8.55
N MET A 153 -0.24 -9.03 8.30
CA MET A 153 -0.25 -10.19 7.41
C MET A 153 -1.24 -11.24 7.91
N ALA A 154 -1.14 -11.63 9.19
CA ALA A 154 -2.04 -12.62 9.79
C ALA A 154 -3.51 -12.17 9.76
N SER A 155 -3.78 -10.89 10.08
CA SER A 155 -5.13 -10.34 10.02
C SER A 155 -5.72 -10.34 8.62
N PHE A 156 -4.93 -9.99 7.58
CA PHE A 156 -5.37 -10.09 6.20
C PHE A 156 -5.56 -11.53 5.75
N MET A 157 -4.69 -12.46 6.16
CA MET A 157 -4.82 -13.89 5.86
C MET A 157 -6.12 -14.44 6.41
N LYS A 158 -6.44 -14.15 7.67
CA LYS A 158 -7.69 -14.59 8.32
C LYS A 158 -8.94 -14.05 7.61
N LEU A 159 -8.91 -12.81 7.11
CA LEU A 159 -10.06 -12.17 6.46
C LEU A 159 -10.23 -12.55 4.98
N ASN A 160 -9.15 -12.98 4.32
CA ASN A 160 -9.11 -13.14 2.87
C ASN A 160 -8.59 -14.53 2.48
N ASP A 161 -9.15 -15.58 3.09
CA ASP A 161 -8.93 -16.99 2.74
C ASP A 161 -7.45 -17.40 2.65
N GLY A 162 -6.61 -16.83 3.53
CA GLY A 162 -5.16 -17.08 3.55
C GLY A 162 -4.71 -18.11 4.57
N GLU A 163 -5.62 -18.65 5.38
CA GLU A 163 -5.28 -19.68 6.36
C GLU A 163 -5.11 -21.02 5.64
N HIS A 164 -3.90 -21.55 5.69
CA HIS A 164 -3.55 -22.82 5.07
C HIS A 164 -2.86 -23.71 6.11
N ARG A 165 -3.11 -25.04 6.08
CA ARG A 165 -2.53 -26.00 7.04
C ARG A 165 -1.00 -25.98 7.09
N ASP A 166 -0.36 -25.67 5.95
CA ASP A 166 1.11 -25.60 5.85
C ASP A 166 1.62 -24.14 6.04
N GLY A 167 0.74 -23.17 6.26
CA GLY A 167 1.08 -21.78 6.58
C GLY A 167 1.43 -21.63 8.05
N LEU A 168 2.62 -21.10 8.35
CA LEU A 168 3.10 -20.86 9.70
C LEU A 168 2.99 -19.37 10.06
N SER A 169 2.60 -19.10 11.31
CA SER A 169 2.77 -17.78 11.92
C SER A 169 4.26 -17.48 12.15
N GLY A 170 4.60 -16.21 12.39
CA GLY A 170 5.99 -15.84 12.65
C GLY A 170 6.61 -16.59 13.83
N LYS A 171 5.84 -16.87 14.90
CA LYS A 171 6.31 -17.67 16.04
C LYS A 171 6.56 -19.12 15.64
N GLU A 172 5.61 -19.74 14.91
CA GLU A 172 5.76 -21.13 14.45
C GLU A 172 6.92 -21.28 13.46
N GLU A 173 7.26 -20.24 12.67
CA GLU A 173 8.44 -20.26 11.82
C GLU A 173 9.75 -20.26 12.63
N VAL A 174 9.82 -19.48 13.72
CA VAL A 174 10.96 -19.50 14.65
C VAL A 174 11.11 -20.88 15.31
N ASP A 175 9.99 -21.44 15.80
CA ASP A 175 9.97 -22.77 16.44
C ASP A 175 10.36 -23.86 15.43
N ALA A 176 9.87 -23.81 14.18
CA ALA A 176 10.21 -24.75 13.13
C ALA A 176 11.69 -24.64 12.72
N PHE A 177 12.27 -23.43 12.71
CA PHE A 177 13.70 -23.24 12.47
C PHE A 177 14.53 -23.90 13.59
N ALA A 178 14.18 -23.64 14.85
CA ALA A 178 14.85 -24.25 16.01
C ALA A 178 14.76 -25.79 16.00
N ALA A 179 13.61 -26.32 15.52
CA ALA A 179 13.38 -27.74 15.35
C ALA A 179 13.99 -28.34 14.07
N LYS A 180 14.69 -27.53 13.23
CA LYS A 180 15.32 -27.94 11.96
C LYS A 180 14.29 -28.48 10.94
N GLU A 181 13.03 -28.03 11.02
CA GLU A 181 11.93 -28.43 10.13
C GLU A 181 11.95 -27.65 8.79
N TYR A 182 13.05 -27.71 8.04
CA TYR A 182 13.29 -26.87 6.87
C TYR A 182 12.27 -27.08 5.73
N VAL A 183 11.77 -28.30 5.55
CA VAL A 183 10.69 -28.61 4.59
C VAL A 183 9.39 -27.89 4.98
N LYS A 184 9.07 -27.85 6.25
CA LYS A 184 7.88 -27.18 6.76
C LYS A 184 7.97 -25.65 6.58
N LEU A 185 9.14 -25.06 6.83
CA LEU A 185 9.43 -23.66 6.56
C LEU A 185 9.27 -23.34 5.07
N HIS A 186 9.80 -24.18 4.18
CA HIS A 186 9.67 -23.99 2.74
C HIS A 186 8.20 -24.04 2.28
N LYS A 187 7.42 -25.00 2.76
CA LYS A 187 5.99 -25.07 2.47
C LYS A 187 5.25 -23.79 2.92
N SER A 188 5.55 -23.28 4.13
CA SER A 188 4.99 -22.01 4.62
C SER A 188 5.35 -20.83 3.70
N THR A 189 6.62 -20.76 3.26
CA THR A 189 7.08 -19.69 2.36
C THR A 189 6.32 -19.72 1.03
N MET A 190 6.12 -20.91 0.44
CA MET A 190 5.34 -21.07 -0.80
C MET A 190 3.86 -20.70 -0.60
N CYS A 191 3.23 -21.15 0.50
CA CYS A 191 1.85 -20.80 0.83
C CYS A 191 1.64 -19.28 0.91
N LYS A 192 2.58 -18.57 1.53
CA LYS A 192 2.53 -17.11 1.61
C LYS A 192 2.68 -16.44 0.24
N ALA A 193 3.56 -16.95 -0.63
CA ALA A 193 3.70 -16.42 -1.99
C ALA A 193 2.42 -16.62 -2.82
N TYR A 194 1.76 -17.79 -2.75
CA TYR A 194 0.45 -18.00 -3.37
C TYR A 194 -0.63 -17.09 -2.81
N TRP A 195 -0.63 -16.91 -1.48
CA TRP A 195 -1.60 -15.99 -0.87
C TRP A 195 -1.36 -14.54 -1.30
N PHE A 196 -0.12 -14.10 -1.53
CA PHE A 196 0.16 -12.76 -2.07
C PHE A 196 -0.40 -12.61 -3.49
N GLN A 197 -0.36 -13.65 -4.32
CA GLN A 197 -1.01 -13.66 -5.64
C GLN A 197 -2.53 -13.52 -5.50
N HIS A 198 -3.14 -14.26 -4.58
CA HIS A 198 -4.57 -14.15 -4.27
C HIS A 198 -4.93 -12.73 -3.84
N MET A 199 -4.18 -12.15 -2.90
CA MET A 199 -4.38 -10.77 -2.44
C MET A 199 -4.19 -9.74 -3.56
N TYR A 200 -3.22 -9.94 -4.43
CA TYR A 200 -3.01 -9.10 -5.61
C TYR A 200 -4.25 -9.11 -6.52
N TYR A 201 -4.83 -10.26 -6.80
CA TYR A 201 -6.05 -10.36 -7.60
C TYR A 201 -7.29 -9.81 -6.89
N LEU A 202 -7.42 -9.99 -5.58
CA LEU A 202 -8.48 -9.35 -4.81
C LEU A 202 -8.37 -7.83 -4.87
N LEU A 203 -7.14 -7.31 -4.78
CA LEU A 203 -6.86 -5.87 -4.86
C LEU A 203 -7.20 -5.29 -6.23
N GLN A 204 -6.83 -5.98 -7.31
CA GLN A 204 -7.19 -5.63 -8.69
C GLN A 204 -8.73 -5.51 -8.88
N ARG A 205 -9.48 -6.43 -8.25
CA ARG A 205 -10.94 -6.50 -8.33
C ARG A 205 -11.66 -5.65 -7.30
N ASN A 206 -10.95 -4.90 -6.44
CA ASN A 206 -11.50 -4.16 -5.28
C ASN A 206 -12.31 -5.06 -4.32
N LYS A 207 -11.90 -6.32 -4.14
CA LYS A 207 -12.59 -7.33 -3.32
C LYS A 207 -11.89 -7.65 -2.01
N VAL A 208 -10.80 -6.96 -1.66
CA VAL A 208 -10.10 -7.15 -0.37
C VAL A 208 -11.06 -6.86 0.79
N ILE A 209 -11.15 -7.82 1.71
CA ILE A 209 -11.95 -7.71 2.93
C ILE A 209 -11.08 -7.06 4.01
N VAL A 210 -11.62 -6.05 4.68
CA VAL A 210 -10.98 -5.29 5.76
C VAL A 210 -11.97 -5.06 6.90
N HIS A 211 -11.48 -4.95 8.16
CA HIS A 211 -12.34 -4.72 9.32
C HIS A 211 -12.99 -3.33 9.29
N ASN A 212 -12.18 -2.30 9.06
CA ASN A 212 -12.65 -0.91 9.00
C ASN A 212 -12.55 -0.39 7.59
N LYS A 213 -13.64 -0.48 6.82
CA LYS A 213 -13.75 0.28 5.57
C LYS A 213 -13.90 1.76 5.95
N ASN A 214 -12.81 2.50 5.96
CA ASN A 214 -12.84 3.94 6.20
C ASN A 214 -13.85 4.60 5.24
N TRP A 215 -14.97 5.10 5.80
CA TRP A 215 -15.99 5.86 5.07
C TRP A 215 -15.37 7.05 4.31
N GLY A 216 -14.31 7.67 4.88
CA GLY A 216 -13.57 8.74 4.23
C GLY A 216 -12.99 8.37 2.86
N ASN A 217 -12.45 7.17 2.70
CA ASN A 217 -11.94 6.72 1.39
C ASN A 217 -13.07 6.39 0.41
N LYS A 218 -14.23 5.91 0.89
CA LYS A 218 -15.41 5.74 0.03
C LYS A 218 -15.97 7.08 -0.41
N VAL A 219 -16.05 8.07 0.49
CA VAL A 219 -16.48 9.43 0.19
C VAL A 219 -15.50 10.09 -0.78
N ASN A 220 -14.20 10.01 -0.55
CA ASN A 220 -13.19 10.53 -1.49
C ASN A 220 -13.26 9.87 -2.87
N THR A 221 -13.40 8.54 -2.93
CA THR A 221 -13.54 7.82 -4.21
C THR A 221 -14.85 8.18 -4.91
N PHE A 222 -15.93 8.45 -4.16
CA PHE A 222 -17.19 8.93 -4.70
C PHE A 222 -17.07 10.36 -5.23
N LEU A 223 -16.45 11.27 -4.49
CA LEU A 223 -16.21 12.66 -4.89
C LEU A 223 -15.25 12.79 -6.08
N GLU A 224 -14.34 11.84 -6.26
CA GLU A 224 -13.41 11.80 -7.40
C GLU A 224 -14.07 11.35 -8.72
N ARG A 225 -15.30 10.83 -8.70
CA ARG A 225 -16.00 10.43 -9.92
C ARG A 225 -16.27 11.65 -10.80
N PRO A 226 -15.99 11.56 -12.13
CA PRO A 226 -16.20 12.67 -13.05
C PRO A 226 -17.62 13.25 -13.00
N THR A 227 -18.63 12.38 -12.83
CA THR A 227 -20.04 12.76 -12.69
C THR A 227 -20.32 13.58 -11.44
N VAL A 228 -19.69 13.24 -10.29
CA VAL A 228 -19.87 13.97 -9.02
C VAL A 228 -19.15 15.31 -9.05
N LYS A 229 -17.95 15.37 -9.67
CA LYS A 229 -17.24 16.64 -9.91
C LYS A 229 -18.03 17.57 -10.81
N ALA A 230 -18.63 17.03 -11.88
CA ALA A 230 -19.49 17.80 -12.77
C ALA A 230 -20.74 18.33 -12.06
N LEU A 231 -21.42 17.51 -11.24
CA LEU A 231 -22.57 17.92 -10.42
C LEU A 231 -22.18 18.99 -9.38
N GLY A 232 -21.03 18.85 -8.73
CA GLY A 232 -20.49 19.85 -7.80
C GLY A 232 -20.22 21.18 -8.48
N PHE A 233 -19.64 21.16 -9.69
CA PHE A 233 -19.39 22.35 -10.48
C PHE A 233 -20.71 23.08 -10.88
N VAL A 234 -21.72 22.31 -11.33
CA VAL A 234 -23.05 22.85 -11.64
C VAL A 234 -23.72 23.47 -10.43
N ALA A 235 -23.62 22.84 -9.25
CA ALA A 235 -24.18 23.38 -8.01
C ALA A 235 -23.51 24.70 -7.60
N VAL A 236 -22.19 24.83 -7.77
CA VAL A 236 -21.45 26.07 -7.50
C VAL A 236 -21.88 27.17 -8.47
N LEU A 237 -21.99 26.88 -9.77
CA LEU A 237 -22.46 27.84 -10.76
C LEU A 237 -23.91 28.32 -10.45
N PHE A 238 -24.78 27.39 -10.06
CA PHE A 238 -26.16 27.73 -9.69
C PHE A 238 -26.21 28.63 -8.44
N SER A 239 -25.37 28.32 -7.43
CA SER A 239 -25.25 29.15 -6.22
C SER A 239 -24.75 30.59 -6.53
N LEU A 240 -23.75 30.70 -7.41
CA LEU A 240 -23.25 32.00 -7.87
C LEU A 240 -24.30 32.80 -8.65
N PHE A 241 -25.07 32.10 -9.49
CA PHE A 241 -26.17 32.72 -10.23
C PHE A 241 -27.27 33.25 -9.29
N GLN A 242 -27.65 32.46 -8.28
CA GLN A 242 -28.61 32.91 -7.26
C GLN A 242 -28.07 34.11 -6.47
N ALA A 243 -26.82 34.09 -6.04
CA ALA A 243 -26.20 35.20 -5.33
C ALA A 243 -26.18 36.49 -6.18
N ALA A 244 -25.89 36.35 -7.49
CA ALA A 244 -25.96 37.48 -8.42
C ALA A 244 -27.38 38.02 -8.56
N GLN A 245 -28.42 37.18 -8.66
CA GLN A 245 -29.82 37.62 -8.70
C GLN A 245 -30.24 38.33 -7.42
N TYR A 246 -29.84 37.82 -6.25
CA TYR A 246 -30.11 38.50 -4.97
C TYR A 246 -29.42 39.87 -4.89
N GLY A 247 -28.18 39.97 -5.36
CA GLY A 247 -27.42 41.23 -5.44
C GLY A 247 -28.09 42.24 -6.36
N TYR A 248 -28.57 41.82 -7.53
CA TYR A 248 -29.32 42.71 -8.46
C TYR A 248 -30.65 43.20 -7.88
N SER A 249 -31.44 42.33 -7.23
CA SER A 249 -32.71 42.73 -6.63
C SER A 249 -32.52 43.67 -5.43
N SER A 250 -31.43 43.58 -4.71
CA SER A 250 -31.10 44.50 -3.61
C SER A 250 -30.72 45.88 -4.12
N ILE A 251 -30.05 45.99 -5.26
CA ILE A 251 -29.71 47.27 -5.91
C ILE A 251 -30.95 47.96 -6.47
N GLU A 252 -31.89 47.23 -7.06
CA GLU A 252 -33.15 47.78 -7.59
C GLU A 252 -34.10 48.29 -6.50
N LEU A 253 -34.04 47.73 -5.30
CA LEU A 253 -34.80 48.20 -4.14
C LEU A 253 -34.21 49.49 -3.54
N ASP A 254 -32.89 49.64 -3.50
CA ASP A 254 -32.18 50.83 -3.02
C ASP A 254 -32.38 52.03 -3.97
N GLU A 255 -32.55 51.78 -5.29
CA GLU A 255 -32.78 52.84 -6.28
C GLU A 255 -34.25 53.36 -6.25
N LYS A 256 -35.21 52.54 -5.78
CA LYS A 256 -36.63 52.93 -5.62
C LYS A 256 -36.92 53.69 -4.32
N ASP A 257 -36.07 53.52 -3.31
CA ASP A 257 -36.20 54.23 -2.02
C ASP A 257 -35.34 55.50 -1.91
N SER A 258 -34.70 55.97 -2.97
CA SER A 258 -34.02 57.26 -2.99
C SER A 258 -35.07 58.38 -3.14
N PRO A 259 -35.28 59.28 -2.16
CA PRO A 259 -36.25 60.35 -2.26
C PRO A 259 -35.83 61.32 -3.36
N THR A 260 -36.69 61.45 -4.35
CA THR A 260 -36.59 62.45 -5.43
C THR A 260 -36.47 63.86 -4.83
N ALA A 261 -35.38 64.54 -5.14
CA ALA A 261 -35.03 65.89 -4.71
C ALA A 261 -36.00 66.94 -5.33
N GLN A 262 -37.29 66.87 -5.04
CA GLN A 262 -38.30 67.84 -5.49
C GLN A 262 -39.27 68.30 -4.42
N GLU A 263 -39.02 68.30 -3.13
CA GLU A 263 -39.91 68.79 -2.07
C GLU A 263 -39.17 69.70 -1.09
N GLN A 264 -38.22 70.53 -1.53
CA GLN A 264 -37.62 71.59 -0.69
C GLN A 264 -37.63 72.97 -1.34
N THR A 265 -38.78 73.39 -1.89
CA THR A 265 -39.03 74.81 -2.27
C THR A 265 -40.51 75.15 -2.02
N ASN A 266 -40.97 75.11 -0.77
CA ASN A 266 -42.14 75.86 -0.35
C ASN A 266 -42.34 75.78 1.19
N LYS A 267 -41.44 76.41 1.94
CA LYS A 267 -41.78 76.87 3.34
C LYS A 267 -40.83 77.98 3.80
N SER A 268 -40.84 79.12 3.13
CA SER A 268 -40.32 80.34 3.70
C SER A 268 -41.20 81.50 3.22
N SER A 269 -42.36 81.69 3.84
CA SER A 269 -43.05 82.99 3.98
C SER A 269 -44.27 82.78 4.88
N ASN A 270 -44.32 83.63 5.87
CA ASN A 270 -45.38 83.87 6.87
C ASN A 270 -45.07 83.14 8.22
N SER A 271 -44.90 83.86 9.23
CA SER A 271 -45.49 85.18 9.63
C SER A 271 -44.76 85.66 10.89
N ASP A 272 -44.53 86.93 10.85
CA ASP A 272 -44.33 87.76 12.04
C ASP A 272 -45.61 87.70 12.90
N GLY A 273 -45.45 87.91 14.18
CA GLY A 273 -46.55 88.46 14.99
C GLY A 273 -46.69 87.83 16.36
N GLU A 274 -46.32 88.66 17.30
CA GLU A 274 -46.97 88.99 18.59
C GLU A 274 -46.80 88.07 19.81
N ASN A 275 -46.01 88.62 20.70
CA ASN A 275 -46.37 89.16 22.02
C ASN A 275 -46.77 88.21 23.16
N ALA A 276 -45.90 88.27 24.16
CA ALA A 276 -46.19 88.92 25.46
C ALA A 276 -46.69 88.03 26.62
N THR A 277 -45.97 88.20 27.71
CA THR A 277 -46.41 88.15 29.14
C THR A 277 -46.72 86.76 29.70
N GLY A 278 -46.09 86.36 30.71
CA GLY A 278 -46.14 86.80 32.05
C GLY A 278 -46.08 85.66 33.04
N SER A 279 -45.33 85.89 34.03
CA SER A 279 -45.31 85.29 35.35
C SER A 279 -44.36 84.08 35.50
#